data_ed86dd41f92fd9cb97f2bcb3f760618b
#
_entry.id   ed86dd41f92fd9cb97f2bcb3f760618b
#
_cell.length_a   1.000
_cell.length_b   1.000
_cell.length_c   1.000
_cell.angle_alpha   90.00
_cell.angle_beta   90.00
_cell.angle_gamma   90.00
#
_symmetry.space_group_name_H-M   'P 1'
#
loop_
_entity.id
_entity.type
_entity.pdbx_description
1 polymer ?
#
loop_
_entity_poly.entity_id
_entity_poly.type
_entity_poly.pdbx_seq_one_letter_code
_entity_poly.pdbx_strand_id
1 'polypeptide(L)'
;MLIWIALVVAVCFWFLYNKPRHGKYMYAIGGNEAAAEVAGVNVYATKIRIYILASCMFGLAGCLLAAKSGGASVNTAMGYELDAIAASTIGGVSTTGGVGTVPGILVGVLVFELMKVALQFMNVNSSYTYIVQGLVIIVAVAIDIRKYLAKK
;
A
#
# COMPACT_ATOMS: atom_id res chain seq x y z
N MET A 1 20.69 3.82 7.33
CA MET A 1 20.04 2.78 8.13
C MET A 1 18.58 2.51 7.70
N LEU A 2 17.72 3.52 7.58
CA LEU A 2 16.29 3.35 7.21
C LEU A 2 16.07 2.59 5.90
N ILE A 3 16.91 2.84 4.87
CA ILE A 3 16.82 2.16 3.56
C ILE A 3 17.02 0.65 3.69
N TRP A 4 17.97 0.21 4.52
CA TRP A 4 18.22 -1.20 4.73
C TRP A 4 17.05 -1.90 5.42
N ILE A 5 16.41 -1.24 6.38
CA ILE A 5 15.21 -1.76 7.04
C ILE A 5 14.07 -1.88 6.02
N ALA A 6 13.85 -0.86 5.19
CA ALA A 6 12.84 -0.89 4.13
C ALA A 6 13.08 -2.02 3.12
N LEU A 7 14.34 -2.26 2.72
CA LEU A 7 14.72 -3.35 1.84
C LEU A 7 14.45 -4.73 2.46
N VAL A 8 14.84 -4.92 3.72
CA VAL A 8 14.57 -6.18 4.44
C VAL A 8 13.07 -6.45 4.54
N VAL A 9 12.29 -5.43 4.91
CA VAL A 9 10.83 -5.53 4.97
C VAL A 9 10.25 -5.88 3.60
N ALA A 10 10.68 -5.20 2.53
CA ALA A 10 10.22 -5.47 1.17
C ALA A 10 10.51 -6.92 0.73
N VAL A 11 11.71 -7.43 1.00
CA VAL A 11 12.10 -8.82 0.70
C VAL A 11 11.27 -9.81 1.53
N CYS A 12 11.06 -9.55 2.81
CA CYS A 12 10.22 -10.39 3.67
C CYS A 12 8.79 -10.47 3.15
N PHE A 13 8.18 -9.33 2.78
CA PHE A 13 6.83 -9.29 2.22
C PHE A 13 6.76 -9.91 0.82
N TRP A 14 7.77 -9.68 -0.02
CA TRP A 14 7.84 -10.35 -1.32
C TRP A 14 7.83 -11.87 -1.17
N PHE A 15 8.63 -12.40 -0.23
CA PHE A 15 8.64 -13.82 0.06
C PHE A 15 7.29 -14.30 0.61
N LEU A 16 6.71 -13.57 1.56
CA LEU A 16 5.45 -13.91 2.22
C LEU A 16 4.27 -13.94 1.25
N TYR A 17 4.24 -13.05 0.27
CA TYR A 17 3.15 -13.02 -0.73
C TYR A 17 3.34 -14.03 -1.86
N ASN A 18 4.59 -14.34 -2.26
CA ASN A 18 4.83 -15.19 -3.42
C ASN A 18 5.04 -16.69 -3.11
N LYS A 19 5.59 -17.01 -1.95
CA LYS A 19 6.02 -18.40 -1.66
C LYS A 19 5.05 -19.20 -0.79
N PRO A 20 4.59 -18.76 0.40
CA PRO A 20 3.76 -19.58 1.27
C PRO A 20 2.28 -19.62 0.85
N ARG A 21 1.59 -20.66 1.35
CA ARG A 21 0.14 -20.82 1.17
C ARG A 21 -0.66 -19.60 1.65
N HIS A 22 -0.16 -18.90 2.68
CA HIS A 22 -0.80 -17.70 3.22
C HIS A 22 -0.94 -16.58 2.19
N GLY A 23 0.09 -16.29 1.39
CA GLY A 23 0.02 -15.29 0.33
C GLY A 23 -1.07 -15.62 -0.70
N LYS A 24 -1.14 -16.89 -1.13
CA LYS A 24 -2.19 -17.34 -2.05
C LYS A 24 -3.59 -17.18 -1.46
N TYR A 25 -3.77 -17.46 -0.17
CA TYR A 25 -5.05 -17.29 0.51
C TYR A 25 -5.45 -15.82 0.62
N MET A 26 -4.49 -14.90 0.85
CA MET A 26 -4.73 -13.46 0.86
C MET A 26 -5.26 -12.98 -0.49
N TYR A 27 -4.64 -13.39 -1.60
CA TYR A 27 -5.10 -13.05 -2.95
C TYR A 27 -6.45 -13.68 -3.28
N ALA A 28 -6.69 -14.92 -2.88
CA ALA A 28 -7.95 -15.61 -3.11
C ALA A 28 -9.11 -14.92 -2.39
N ILE A 29 -8.94 -14.58 -1.12
CA ILE A 29 -9.95 -13.87 -0.32
C ILE A 29 -10.21 -12.48 -0.90
N GLY A 30 -9.16 -11.75 -1.28
CA GLY A 30 -9.29 -10.44 -1.91
C GLY A 30 -9.98 -10.47 -3.26
N GLY A 31 -9.87 -11.56 -4.02
CA GLY A 31 -10.54 -11.74 -5.30
C GLY A 31 -12.00 -12.14 -5.17
N ASN A 32 -12.29 -13.15 -4.36
CA ASN A 32 -13.67 -13.59 -4.06
C ASN A 32 -13.68 -14.38 -2.75
N GLU A 33 -14.20 -13.75 -1.71
CA GLU A 33 -14.24 -14.31 -0.37
C GLU A 33 -15.10 -15.60 -0.30
N ALA A 34 -16.27 -15.60 -0.92
CA ALA A 34 -17.17 -16.74 -0.93
C ALA A 34 -16.55 -17.95 -1.66
N ALA A 35 -15.89 -17.71 -2.80
CA ALA A 35 -15.21 -18.76 -3.54
C ALA A 35 -14.01 -19.33 -2.75
N ALA A 36 -13.27 -18.49 -2.02
CA ALA A 36 -12.18 -18.91 -1.18
C ALA A 36 -12.65 -19.78 -0.02
N GLU A 37 -13.79 -19.45 0.60
CA GLU A 37 -14.41 -20.22 1.68
C GLU A 37 -14.84 -21.60 1.19
N VAL A 38 -15.53 -21.68 0.05
CA VAL A 38 -15.93 -22.94 -0.58
C VAL A 38 -14.71 -23.80 -0.95
N ALA A 39 -13.57 -23.16 -1.31
CA ALA A 39 -12.31 -23.85 -1.56
C ALA A 39 -11.58 -24.33 -0.29
N GLY A 40 -12.20 -24.19 0.90
CA GLY A 40 -11.66 -24.67 2.17
C GLY A 40 -10.66 -23.72 2.83
N VAL A 41 -10.57 -22.46 2.38
CA VAL A 41 -9.73 -21.46 3.03
C VAL A 41 -10.43 -20.93 4.29
N ASN A 42 -9.74 -21.01 5.43
CA ASN A 42 -10.24 -20.38 6.64
C ASN A 42 -10.10 -18.85 6.54
N VAL A 43 -11.18 -18.20 6.08
CA VAL A 43 -11.25 -16.76 5.82
C VAL A 43 -11.01 -15.97 7.10
N TYR A 44 -11.67 -16.33 8.18
CA TYR A 44 -11.56 -15.62 9.46
C TYR A 44 -10.12 -15.59 9.99
N ALA A 45 -9.48 -16.76 10.08
CA ALA A 45 -8.10 -16.86 10.57
C ALA A 45 -7.11 -16.14 9.63
N THR A 46 -7.35 -16.16 8.33
CA THR A 46 -6.49 -15.47 7.36
C THR A 46 -6.65 -13.95 7.48
N LYS A 47 -7.87 -13.43 7.60
CA LYS A 47 -8.11 -11.99 7.84
C LYS A 47 -7.43 -11.51 9.13
N ILE A 48 -7.57 -12.23 10.24
CA ILE A 48 -6.90 -11.87 11.49
C ILE A 48 -5.38 -11.76 11.29
N ARG A 49 -4.75 -12.71 10.62
CA ARG A 49 -3.31 -12.69 10.34
C ARG A 49 -2.92 -11.48 9.50
N ILE A 50 -3.72 -11.11 8.49
CA ILE A 50 -3.49 -9.92 7.67
C ILE A 50 -3.52 -8.65 8.54
N TYR A 51 -4.54 -8.51 9.40
CA TYR A 51 -4.64 -7.34 10.27
C TYR A 51 -3.51 -7.27 11.31
N ILE A 52 -3.09 -8.39 11.88
CA ILE A 52 -1.95 -8.43 12.79
C ILE A 52 -0.67 -7.98 12.06
N LEU A 53 -0.41 -8.50 10.86
CA LEU A 53 0.74 -8.09 10.06
C LEU A 53 0.71 -6.61 9.70
N ALA A 54 -0.45 -6.10 9.29
CA ALA A 54 -0.63 -4.69 8.99
C ALA A 54 -0.37 -3.80 10.20
N SER A 55 -0.92 -4.17 11.37
CA SER A 55 -0.72 -3.42 12.62
C SER A 55 0.75 -3.38 13.05
N CYS A 56 1.47 -4.51 12.91
CA CYS A 56 2.91 -4.55 13.16
C CYS A 56 3.68 -3.61 12.22
N MET A 57 3.28 -3.53 10.95
CA MET A 57 3.93 -2.63 9.98
C MET A 57 3.62 -1.16 10.27
N PHE A 58 2.40 -0.83 10.69
CA PHE A 58 2.07 0.53 11.12
C PHE A 58 2.89 0.97 12.33
N GLY A 59 3.05 0.10 13.33
CA GLY A 59 3.91 0.35 14.49
C GLY A 59 5.37 0.58 14.07
N LEU A 60 5.90 -0.29 13.22
CA LEU A 60 7.27 -0.17 12.70
C LEU A 60 7.46 1.13 11.91
N ALA A 61 6.51 1.48 11.02
CA ALA A 61 6.56 2.72 10.25
C ALA A 61 6.51 3.95 11.17
N GLY A 62 5.67 3.95 12.21
CA GLY A 62 5.61 5.03 13.21
C GLY A 62 6.92 5.21 13.97
N CYS A 63 7.56 4.12 14.41
CA CYS A 63 8.87 4.15 15.05
C CYS A 63 9.96 4.71 14.13
N LEU A 64 9.98 4.28 12.87
CA LEU A 64 10.96 4.76 11.88
C LEU A 64 10.74 6.23 11.54
N LEU A 65 9.48 6.67 11.46
CA LEU A 65 9.16 8.08 11.24
C LEU A 65 9.58 8.95 12.41
N ALA A 66 9.30 8.54 13.64
CA ALA A 66 9.73 9.24 14.83
C ALA A 66 11.26 9.34 14.92
N ALA A 67 11.97 8.26 14.58
CA ALA A 67 13.43 8.25 14.52
C ALA A 67 13.98 9.19 13.43
N LYS A 68 13.31 9.30 12.29
CA LYS A 68 13.69 10.20 11.19
C LYS A 68 13.49 11.68 11.56
N SER A 69 12.38 11.98 12.25
CA SER A 69 11.99 13.35 12.61
C SER A 69 12.64 13.86 13.91
N GLY A 70 13.34 12.99 14.64
CA GLY A 70 13.92 13.32 15.95
C GLY A 70 12.87 13.48 17.06
N GLY A 71 11.61 13.14 16.82
CA GLY A 71 10.50 13.20 17.75
C GLY A 71 9.18 12.95 17.08
N ALA A 72 8.10 12.88 17.86
CA ALA A 72 6.75 12.72 17.37
C ALA A 72 5.82 13.76 17.99
N SER A 73 4.94 14.35 17.19
CA SER A 73 3.86 15.24 17.61
C SER A 73 2.52 14.68 17.14
N VAL A 74 1.43 15.24 17.64
CA VAL A 74 0.07 14.82 17.27
C VAL A 74 -0.19 14.95 15.76
N ASN A 75 0.47 15.91 15.10
CA ASN A 75 0.33 16.15 13.66
C ASN A 75 1.38 15.42 12.81
N THR A 76 2.26 14.65 13.44
CA THR A 76 3.25 13.84 12.69
C THR A 76 2.54 12.78 11.89
N ALA A 77 2.87 12.65 10.60
CA ALA A 77 2.25 11.73 9.65
C ALA A 77 0.82 12.06 9.20
N MET A 78 0.29 13.25 9.51
CA MET A 78 -1.00 13.66 8.97
C MET A 78 -0.97 13.70 7.44
N GLY A 79 -1.91 12.97 6.80
CA GLY A 79 -1.98 12.83 5.33
C GLY A 79 -1.15 11.68 4.74
N TYR A 80 -0.32 10.99 5.52
CA TYR A 80 0.48 9.86 5.03
C TYR A 80 -0.38 8.67 4.60
N GLU A 81 -1.59 8.56 5.14
CA GLU A 81 -2.59 7.58 4.70
C GLU A 81 -2.95 7.78 3.22
N LEU A 82 -3.13 9.02 2.78
CA LEU A 82 -3.43 9.35 1.38
C LEU A 82 -2.22 9.08 0.49
N ASP A 83 -1.02 9.40 0.96
CA ASP A 83 0.24 9.10 0.28
C ASP A 83 0.39 7.60 0.04
N ALA A 84 0.13 6.79 1.07
CA ALA A 84 0.25 5.34 0.98
C ALA A 84 -0.78 4.72 0.02
N ILE A 85 -2.03 5.21 0.04
CA ILE A 85 -3.07 4.79 -0.90
C ILE A 85 -2.69 5.17 -2.33
N ALA A 86 -2.28 6.42 -2.57
CA ALA A 86 -1.87 6.89 -3.89
C ALA A 86 -0.70 6.07 -4.43
N ALA A 87 0.36 5.91 -3.64
CA ALA A 87 1.55 5.15 -4.04
C ALA A 87 1.22 3.68 -4.34
N SER A 88 0.38 3.03 -3.52
CA SER A 88 -0.01 1.63 -3.73
C SER A 88 -0.88 1.45 -4.98
N THR A 89 -1.81 2.36 -5.26
CA THR A 89 -2.66 2.32 -6.46
C THR A 89 -1.86 2.58 -7.73
N ILE A 90 -0.92 3.54 -7.72
CA ILE A 90 0.05 3.74 -8.81
C ILE A 90 0.88 2.47 -9.02
N GLY A 91 1.27 1.81 -7.92
CA GLY A 91 2.00 0.54 -7.94
C GLY A 91 1.19 -0.66 -8.44
N GLY A 92 -0.08 -0.47 -8.82
CA GLY A 92 -0.94 -1.51 -9.39
C GLY A 92 -1.62 -2.41 -8.36
N VAL A 93 -1.75 -1.94 -7.12
CA VAL A 93 -2.59 -2.62 -6.12
C VAL A 93 -4.04 -2.26 -6.38
N SER A 94 -4.89 -3.28 -6.54
CA SER A 94 -6.32 -3.09 -6.77
C SER A 94 -7.03 -2.67 -5.49
N THR A 95 -7.86 -1.64 -5.58
CA THR A 95 -8.75 -1.20 -4.51
C THR A 95 -9.93 -2.15 -4.30
N THR A 96 -10.27 -2.95 -5.30
CA THR A 96 -11.31 -3.99 -5.21
C THR A 96 -10.79 -5.29 -4.62
N GLY A 97 -9.45 -5.43 -4.48
CA GLY A 97 -8.78 -6.58 -3.87
C GLY A 97 -8.26 -7.62 -4.86
N GLY A 98 -7.54 -8.60 -4.34
CA GLY A 98 -7.08 -9.78 -5.08
C GLY A 98 -5.91 -9.56 -6.06
N VAL A 99 -5.49 -8.32 -6.29
CA VAL A 99 -4.41 -7.98 -7.23
C VAL A 99 -3.44 -6.99 -6.61
N GLY A 100 -2.15 -7.24 -6.79
CA GLY A 100 -1.07 -6.37 -6.31
C GLY A 100 0.24 -7.12 -6.26
N THR A 101 1.35 -6.41 -6.33
CA THR A 101 2.69 -6.99 -6.21
C THR A 101 3.60 -6.08 -5.38
N VAL A 102 4.48 -6.68 -4.57
CA VAL A 102 5.43 -5.92 -3.76
C VAL A 102 6.38 -5.07 -4.62
N PRO A 103 6.97 -5.59 -5.72
CA PRO A 103 7.77 -4.75 -6.61
C PRO A 103 6.98 -3.58 -7.21
N GLY A 104 5.71 -3.81 -7.56
CA GLY A 104 4.82 -2.75 -8.06
C GLY A 104 4.66 -1.63 -7.03
N ILE A 105 4.40 -1.96 -5.77
CA ILE A 105 4.29 -0.98 -4.68
C ILE A 105 5.59 -0.17 -4.54
N LEU A 106 6.77 -0.81 -4.60
CA LEU A 106 8.06 -0.12 -4.51
C LEU A 106 8.24 0.91 -5.63
N VAL A 107 7.89 0.53 -6.86
CA VAL A 107 7.91 1.45 -8.00
C VAL A 107 6.89 2.57 -7.82
N GLY A 108 5.68 2.25 -7.36
CA GLY A 108 4.63 3.24 -7.08
C GLY A 108 5.07 4.28 -6.04
N VAL A 109 5.70 3.83 -4.95
CA VAL A 109 6.26 4.73 -3.91
C VAL A 109 7.34 5.63 -4.52
N LEU A 110 8.26 5.10 -5.31
CA LEU A 110 9.32 5.89 -5.95
C LEU A 110 8.73 6.96 -6.88
N VAL A 111 7.79 6.59 -7.74
CA VAL A 111 7.12 7.52 -8.66
C VAL A 111 6.40 8.62 -7.88
N PHE A 112 5.67 8.24 -6.84
CA PHE A 112 4.90 9.18 -6.02
C PHE A 112 5.79 10.15 -5.26
N GLU A 113 6.88 9.68 -4.65
CA GLU A 113 7.84 10.54 -3.95
C GLU A 113 8.58 11.46 -4.91
N LEU A 114 8.97 10.99 -6.10
CA LEU A 114 9.56 11.84 -7.13
C LEU A 114 8.61 12.96 -7.56
N MET A 115 7.33 12.66 -7.72
CA MET A 115 6.30 13.66 -8.02
C MET A 115 6.21 14.71 -6.91
N LYS A 116 6.19 14.31 -5.63
CA LYS A 116 6.16 15.24 -4.48
C LYS A 116 7.39 16.14 -4.45
N VAL A 117 8.56 15.57 -4.65
CA VAL A 117 9.82 16.31 -4.70
C VAL A 117 9.82 17.32 -5.85
N ALA A 118 9.33 16.92 -7.05
CA ALA A 118 9.21 17.84 -8.19
C ALA A 118 8.29 19.03 -7.88
N LEU A 119 7.12 18.78 -7.24
CA LEU A 119 6.22 19.86 -6.83
C LEU A 119 6.85 20.81 -5.80
N GLN A 120 7.66 20.28 -4.87
CA GLN A 120 8.41 21.10 -3.92
C GLN A 120 9.45 21.99 -4.60
N PHE A 121 10.18 21.47 -5.60
CA PHE A 121 11.14 22.28 -6.38
C PHE A 121 10.47 23.37 -7.19
N MET A 122 9.22 23.18 -7.60
CA MET A 122 8.42 24.20 -8.28
C MET A 122 7.83 25.24 -7.33
N ASN A 123 8.15 25.19 -6.02
CA ASN A 123 7.60 26.06 -4.99
C ASN A 123 6.05 26.03 -4.89
N VAL A 124 5.45 24.91 -5.24
CA VAL A 124 3.99 24.73 -5.13
C VAL A 124 3.61 24.59 -3.67
N ASN A 125 2.62 25.35 -3.22
CA ASN A 125 2.12 25.28 -1.84
C ASN A 125 1.64 23.85 -1.52
N SER A 126 1.91 23.38 -0.31
CA SER A 126 1.53 22.05 0.18
C SER A 126 0.04 21.72 -0.02
N SER A 127 -0.84 22.73 0.04
CA SER A 127 -2.27 22.55 -0.21
C SER A 127 -2.57 22.05 -1.63
N TYR A 128 -1.82 22.49 -2.63
CA TYR A 128 -1.97 21.99 -4.01
C TYR A 128 -1.46 20.57 -4.17
N THR A 129 -0.48 20.18 -3.36
CA THR A 129 0.02 18.79 -3.34
C THR A 129 -1.11 17.82 -2.98
N TYR A 130 -1.95 18.14 -1.99
CA TYR A 130 -3.11 17.33 -1.64
C TYR A 130 -4.15 17.22 -2.78
N ILE A 131 -4.35 18.29 -3.54
CA ILE A 131 -5.24 18.27 -4.71
C ILE A 131 -4.70 17.33 -5.78
N VAL A 132 -3.41 17.40 -6.08
CA VAL A 132 -2.75 16.52 -7.05
C VAL A 132 -2.83 15.07 -6.58
N GLN A 133 -2.59 14.80 -5.31
CA GLN A 133 -2.72 13.46 -4.72
C GLN A 133 -4.15 12.91 -4.88
N GLY A 134 -5.16 13.69 -4.53
CA GLY A 134 -6.56 13.30 -4.69
C GLY A 134 -6.92 13.00 -6.13
N LEU A 135 -6.45 13.81 -7.08
CA LEU A 135 -6.67 13.60 -8.50
C LEU A 135 -6.00 12.32 -8.99
N VAL A 136 -4.77 12.06 -8.57
CA VAL A 136 -4.03 10.83 -8.89
C VAL A 136 -4.79 9.60 -8.38
N ILE A 137 -5.29 9.65 -7.14
CA ILE A 137 -6.07 8.54 -6.56
C ILE A 137 -7.34 8.29 -7.40
N ILE A 138 -8.09 9.35 -7.72
CA ILE A 138 -9.33 9.24 -8.52
C ILE A 138 -9.06 8.59 -9.86
N VAL A 139 -8.02 9.04 -10.58
CA VAL A 139 -7.65 8.49 -11.89
C VAL A 139 -7.21 7.03 -11.77
N ALA A 140 -6.37 6.71 -10.78
CA ALA A 140 -5.89 5.34 -10.58
C ALA A 140 -7.04 4.37 -10.24
N VAL A 141 -7.94 4.78 -9.34
CA VAL A 141 -9.12 3.98 -8.96
C VAL A 141 -10.09 3.83 -10.15
N ALA A 142 -10.31 4.88 -10.93
CA ALA A 142 -11.16 4.80 -12.12
C ALA A 142 -10.62 3.80 -13.16
N ILE A 143 -9.30 3.77 -13.35
CA ILE A 143 -8.66 2.79 -14.24
C ILE A 143 -8.79 1.36 -13.67
N ASP A 144 -8.63 1.17 -12.37
CA ASP A 144 -8.74 -0.12 -11.71
C ASP A 144 -10.17 -0.67 -11.85
N ILE A 145 -11.18 0.13 -11.54
CA ILE A 145 -12.59 -0.26 -11.68
C ILE A 145 -12.93 -0.61 -13.14
N ARG A 146 -12.44 0.17 -14.11
CA ARG A 146 -12.64 -0.16 -15.53
C ARG A 146 -12.06 -1.52 -15.91
N LYS A 147 -10.87 -1.83 -15.44
CA LYS A 147 -10.25 -3.16 -15.65
C LYS A 147 -11.05 -4.29 -15.00
N TYR A 148 -11.60 -4.04 -13.83
CA TYR A 148 -12.45 -5.02 -13.14
C TYR A 148 -13.75 -5.28 -13.89
N LEU A 149 -14.43 -4.23 -14.37
CA LEU A 149 -15.68 -4.34 -15.14
C LEU A 149 -15.47 -5.01 -16.51
N ALA A 150 -14.33 -4.73 -17.17
CA ALA A 150 -14.02 -5.33 -18.46
C ALA A 150 -13.67 -6.84 -18.37
N LYS A 151 -13.41 -7.36 -17.17
CA LYS A 151 -13.04 -8.76 -16.92
C LYS A 151 -14.23 -9.63 -16.49
N LYS A 152 -15.38 -9.01 -16.28
CA LYS A 152 -16.65 -9.65 -15.90
C LYS A 152 -17.54 -9.82 -17.13
#